data_ea279d86749c040c663ac3ba848e4c31
#
_entry.id   ea279d86749c040c663ac3ba848e4c31
#
_cell.length_a   1.000
_cell.length_b   1.000
_cell.length_c   1.000
_cell.angle_alpha   90.00
_cell.angle_beta   90.00
_cell.angle_gamma   90.00
#
_symmetry.space_group_name_H-M   'P 1'
#
loop_
_entity.id
_entity.type
_entity.pdbx_description
1 polymer ?
#
loop_
_entity_poly.entity_id
_entity_poly.type
_entity_poly.pdbx_seq_one_letter_code
_entity_poly.pdbx_strand_id
1 'polypeptide(L)'
;MKISEIMQADVITVAADTSVKEVAQKLIDNNLTGMPVVKGDEVIGIITEADLIMQKAKLHMPMYIQLLDSALYLEDTTEVEEDLHKILGMTAEEVMTSEVATIEVDDTVENLATLIEEHHINPIPVTADNKLVGIVARADIVKLLARE
;
A
#
# COMPACT_ATOMS: atom_id res chain seq x y z
N MET A 1 -25.50 -2.15 7.36
CA MET A 1 -24.64 -0.98 7.64
C MET A 1 -23.87 -0.63 6.38
N LYS A 2 -23.83 0.63 6.04
CA LYS A 2 -23.16 1.13 4.85
C LYS A 2 -21.70 1.48 5.12
N ILE A 3 -20.89 1.43 4.08
CA ILE A 3 -19.47 1.76 4.16
C ILE A 3 -19.26 3.19 4.66
N SER A 4 -20.12 4.13 4.27
CA SER A 4 -20.03 5.53 4.74
C SER A 4 -20.07 5.67 6.27
N GLU A 5 -20.65 4.69 6.95
CA GLU A 5 -20.77 4.72 8.42
C GLU A 5 -19.49 4.28 9.15
N ILE A 6 -18.60 3.56 8.47
CA ILE A 6 -17.37 3.04 9.08
C ILE A 6 -16.10 3.56 8.42
N MET A 7 -16.17 4.15 7.23
CA MET A 7 -14.99 4.63 6.51
C MET A 7 -14.32 5.80 7.21
N GLN A 8 -13.05 5.98 6.94
CA GLN A 8 -12.32 7.19 7.30
C GLN A 8 -12.37 8.13 6.12
N ALA A 9 -12.90 9.35 6.33
CA ALA A 9 -13.07 10.34 5.28
C ALA A 9 -11.79 11.13 5.00
N ASP A 10 -10.93 11.27 6.01
CA ASP A 10 -9.64 11.96 5.86
C ASP A 10 -8.61 10.99 5.32
N VAL A 11 -8.55 10.85 4.00
CA VAL A 11 -7.65 9.89 3.36
C VAL A 11 -6.31 10.52 3.10
N ILE A 12 -5.26 9.84 3.57
CA ILE A 12 -3.89 10.23 3.25
C ILE A 12 -3.52 9.53 1.94
N THR A 13 -3.17 10.31 0.94
CA THR A 13 -2.88 9.83 -0.41
C THR A 13 -1.48 10.27 -0.85
N VAL A 14 -1.01 9.67 -1.92
CA VAL A 14 0.22 10.09 -2.59
C VAL A 14 -0.05 10.25 -4.09
N ALA A 15 0.71 11.12 -4.72
CA ALA A 15 0.67 11.29 -6.17
C ALA A 15 1.54 10.22 -6.85
N ALA A 16 1.32 10.00 -8.14
CA ALA A 16 2.06 9.01 -8.93
C ALA A 16 3.57 9.24 -8.90
N ASP A 17 4.01 10.49 -8.86
CA ASP A 17 5.42 10.88 -8.91
C ASP A 17 6.06 11.02 -7.52
N THR A 18 5.33 10.74 -6.44
CA THR A 18 5.86 10.77 -5.08
C THR A 18 6.94 9.69 -4.94
N SER A 19 8.09 10.05 -4.36
CA SER A 19 9.17 9.09 -4.16
C SER A 19 8.81 8.02 -3.13
N VAL A 20 9.38 6.83 -3.28
CA VAL A 20 9.20 5.73 -2.32
C VAL A 20 9.65 6.15 -0.92
N LYS A 21 10.69 6.97 -0.82
CA LYS A 21 11.15 7.50 0.47
C LYS A 21 10.04 8.30 1.16
N GLU A 22 9.36 9.20 0.44
CA GLU A 22 8.25 9.98 0.98
C GLU A 22 7.05 9.11 1.31
N VAL A 23 6.77 8.10 0.48
CA VAL A 23 5.70 7.11 0.75
C VAL A 23 5.98 6.40 2.07
N ALA A 24 7.18 5.88 2.25
CA ALA A 24 7.57 5.19 3.48
C ALA A 24 7.43 6.11 4.70
N GLN A 25 7.85 7.36 4.58
CA GLN A 25 7.75 8.32 5.67
C GLN A 25 6.30 8.60 6.05
N LYS A 26 5.41 8.75 5.07
CA LYS A 26 3.98 8.95 5.31
C LYS A 26 3.33 7.75 5.99
N LEU A 27 3.70 6.53 5.58
CA LEU A 27 3.19 5.31 6.22
C LEU A 27 3.55 5.28 7.70
N ILE A 28 4.80 5.59 8.02
CA ILE A 28 5.30 5.59 9.41
C ILE A 28 4.65 6.70 10.22
N ASP A 29 4.65 7.92 9.71
CA ASP A 29 4.16 9.10 10.45
C ASP A 29 2.67 9.00 10.78
N ASN A 30 1.90 8.28 9.96
CA ASN A 30 0.45 8.19 10.11
C ASN A 30 -0.01 6.78 10.57
N ASN A 31 0.91 5.88 10.89
CA ASN A 31 0.61 4.50 11.29
C ASN A 31 -0.28 3.77 10.28
N LEU A 32 0.08 3.88 9.00
CA LEU A 32 -0.69 3.28 7.91
C LEU A 32 -0.01 2.02 7.38
N THR A 33 -0.79 1.08 6.90
CA THR A 33 -0.31 -0.10 6.19
C THR A 33 -0.30 0.09 4.67
N GLY A 34 -1.02 1.08 4.18
CA GLY A 34 -1.10 1.40 2.77
C GLY A 34 -1.83 2.70 2.52
N MET A 35 -1.70 3.21 1.31
CA MET A 35 -2.31 4.47 0.88
C MET A 35 -2.74 4.38 -0.58
N PRO A 36 -3.84 5.04 -0.96
CA PRO A 36 -4.17 5.19 -2.36
C PRO A 36 -3.16 6.07 -3.08
N VAL A 37 -2.86 5.71 -4.31
CA VAL A 37 -2.11 6.55 -5.25
C VAL A 37 -3.16 7.21 -6.15
N VAL A 38 -3.14 8.53 -6.21
CA VAL A 38 -4.17 9.28 -6.91
C VAL A 38 -3.60 10.18 -8.00
N LYS A 39 -4.44 10.45 -8.99
CA LYS A 39 -4.21 11.46 -10.01
C LYS A 39 -5.43 12.37 -10.01
N GLY A 40 -5.31 13.55 -9.41
CA GLY A 40 -6.47 14.36 -9.07
C GLY A 40 -7.31 13.66 -8.01
N ASP A 41 -8.58 13.45 -8.29
CA ASP A 41 -9.53 12.73 -7.41
C ASP A 41 -9.66 11.24 -7.74
N GLU A 42 -8.97 10.78 -8.78
CA GLU A 42 -9.07 9.41 -9.25
C GLU A 42 -8.00 8.53 -8.64
N VAL A 43 -8.40 7.35 -8.15
CA VAL A 43 -7.48 6.34 -7.64
C VAL A 43 -6.88 5.58 -8.81
N ILE A 44 -5.56 5.63 -8.96
CA ILE A 44 -4.85 4.91 -10.03
C ILE A 44 -4.12 3.68 -9.52
N GLY A 45 -3.97 3.55 -8.22
CA GLY A 45 -3.29 2.40 -7.62
C GLY A 45 -3.38 2.45 -6.11
N ILE A 46 -2.80 1.45 -5.48
CA ILE A 46 -2.60 1.42 -4.04
C ILE A 46 -1.16 1.00 -3.75
N ILE A 47 -0.55 1.63 -2.76
CA ILE A 47 0.79 1.28 -2.34
C ILE A 47 0.77 0.89 -0.87
N THR A 48 1.33 -0.28 -0.56
CA THR A 48 1.30 -0.87 0.78
C THR A 48 2.71 -1.19 1.26
N GLU A 49 2.82 -1.49 2.55
CA GLU A 49 4.07 -2.01 3.12
C GLU A 49 4.57 -3.22 2.34
N ALA A 50 3.65 -4.11 1.94
CA ALA A 50 3.99 -5.30 1.17
C ALA A 50 4.63 -4.96 -0.18
N ASP A 51 4.13 -3.93 -0.86
CA ASP A 51 4.72 -3.48 -2.13
C ASP A 51 6.16 -3.01 -1.97
N LEU A 52 6.45 -2.29 -0.88
CA LEU A 52 7.82 -1.81 -0.59
C LEU A 52 8.75 -2.97 -0.24
N ILE A 53 8.28 -3.92 0.53
CA ILE A 53 9.05 -5.11 0.92
C ILE A 53 9.34 -5.98 -0.32
N MET A 54 8.36 -6.13 -1.20
CA MET A 54 8.53 -6.91 -2.44
C MET A 54 9.58 -6.31 -3.36
N GLN A 55 9.69 -4.98 -3.44
CA GLN A 55 10.75 -4.35 -4.22
C GLN A 55 12.13 -4.68 -3.65
N LYS A 56 12.29 -4.61 -2.34
CA LYS A 56 13.53 -5.00 -1.67
C LYS A 56 13.88 -6.47 -1.95
N ALA A 57 12.88 -7.35 -1.89
CA ALA A 57 13.06 -8.77 -2.17
C ALA A 57 13.50 -9.02 -3.61
N LYS A 58 12.91 -8.32 -4.59
CA LYS A 58 13.30 -8.43 -6.00
C LYS A 58 14.74 -8.02 -6.24
N LEU A 59 15.19 -6.94 -5.60
CA LEU A 59 16.56 -6.45 -5.72
C LEU A 59 17.54 -7.31 -4.96
N HIS A 60 17.09 -7.99 -3.91
CA HIS A 60 17.92 -8.87 -3.10
C HIS A 60 18.14 -10.26 -3.71
N MET A 61 17.28 -10.71 -4.61
CA MET A 61 17.39 -12.06 -5.18
C MET A 61 18.75 -12.36 -5.82
N PRO A 62 19.32 -11.50 -6.66
CA PRO A 62 20.65 -11.72 -7.19
C PRO A 62 21.74 -11.77 -6.11
N MET A 63 21.60 -10.95 -5.07
CA MET A 63 22.54 -10.92 -3.94
C MET A 63 22.45 -12.16 -3.09
N TYR A 64 21.27 -12.70 -2.89
CA TYR A 64 21.07 -13.93 -2.14
C TYR A 64 21.80 -15.11 -2.79
N ILE A 65 21.78 -15.19 -4.10
CA ILE A 65 22.49 -16.21 -4.86
C ILE A 65 24.02 -16.02 -4.68
N GLN A 66 24.50 -14.78 -4.62
CA GLN A 66 25.90 -14.45 -4.38
C GLN A 66 26.36 -14.74 -2.95
N LEU A 67 25.46 -14.65 -1.98
CA LEU A 67 25.76 -14.96 -0.58
C LEU A 67 26.06 -16.45 -0.34
N LEU A 68 25.69 -17.32 -1.26
CA LEU A 68 26.08 -18.73 -1.22
C LEU A 68 27.58 -18.90 -1.51
N ASP A 69 28.21 -17.88 -2.11
CA ASP A 69 29.65 -17.80 -2.32
C ASP A 69 30.23 -16.88 -1.25
N SER A 70 30.79 -17.49 -0.20
CA SER A 70 31.22 -16.80 1.02
C SER A 70 32.29 -15.71 0.82
N ALA A 71 32.95 -15.67 -0.33
CA ALA A 71 34.00 -14.68 -0.63
C ALA A 71 33.46 -13.29 -0.92
N LEU A 72 32.18 -13.16 -1.21
CA LEU A 72 31.53 -11.89 -1.62
C LEU A 72 30.84 -11.19 -0.46
N TYR A 73 30.87 -11.75 0.72
CA TYR A 73 30.10 -11.26 1.88
C TYR A 73 30.45 -9.81 2.25
N LEU A 74 31.69 -9.39 2.07
CA LEU A 74 32.16 -8.04 2.42
C LEU A 74 31.78 -6.99 1.36
N GLU A 75 31.49 -7.42 0.14
CA GLU A 75 31.08 -6.54 -0.94
C GLU A 75 29.56 -6.26 -0.92
N ASP A 76 28.80 -7.13 -0.27
CA ASP A 76 27.35 -7.10 -0.22
C ASP A 76 26.78 -5.85 0.46
N THR A 77 27.48 -5.28 1.42
CA THR A 77 27.02 -4.09 2.16
C THR A 77 26.88 -2.88 1.22
N THR A 78 27.84 -2.71 0.29
CA THR A 78 27.79 -1.63 -0.70
C THR A 78 26.65 -1.83 -1.69
N GLU A 79 26.43 -3.06 -2.14
CA GLU A 79 25.34 -3.39 -3.05
C GLU A 79 23.98 -3.19 -2.40
N VAL A 80 23.84 -3.53 -1.12
CA VAL A 80 22.60 -3.28 -0.35
C VAL A 80 22.31 -1.79 -0.28
N GLU A 81 23.32 -0.96 -0.03
CA GLU A 81 23.14 0.49 0.00
C GLU A 81 22.76 1.04 -1.37
N GLU A 82 23.37 0.56 -2.45
CA GLU A 82 23.02 0.95 -3.82
C GLU A 82 21.60 0.56 -4.18
N ASP A 83 21.19 -0.66 -3.82
CA ASP A 83 19.83 -1.15 -4.06
C ASP A 83 18.82 -0.34 -3.27
N LEU A 84 19.13 0.00 -2.03
CA LEU A 84 18.30 0.85 -1.19
C LEU A 84 18.13 2.24 -1.82
N HIS A 85 19.21 2.83 -2.33
CA HIS A 85 19.14 4.12 -3.03
C HIS A 85 18.27 4.06 -4.28
N LYS A 86 18.33 2.96 -5.04
CA LYS A 86 17.48 2.75 -6.20
C LYS A 86 16.00 2.68 -5.82
N ILE A 87 15.68 1.91 -4.77
CA ILE A 87 14.32 1.79 -4.27
C ILE A 87 13.80 3.15 -3.81
N LEU A 88 14.58 3.87 -3.02
CA LEU A 88 14.19 5.17 -2.48
C LEU A 88 13.96 6.22 -3.57
N GLY A 89 14.63 6.09 -4.70
CA GLY A 89 14.46 6.96 -5.86
C GLY A 89 13.32 6.59 -6.81
N MET A 90 12.71 5.41 -6.61
CA MET A 90 11.55 5.01 -7.41
C MET A 90 10.33 5.84 -7.03
N THR A 91 9.36 5.92 -7.95
CA THR A 91 8.11 6.63 -7.69
C THR A 91 7.01 5.67 -7.22
N ALA A 92 5.98 6.23 -6.61
CA ALA A 92 4.81 5.47 -6.17
C ALA A 92 4.20 4.69 -7.35
N GLU A 93 4.07 5.32 -8.52
CA GLU A 93 3.53 4.68 -9.72
C GLU A 93 4.33 3.45 -10.16
N GLU A 94 5.65 3.49 -10.03
CA GLU A 94 6.52 2.37 -10.40
C GLU A 94 6.39 1.16 -9.47
N VAL A 95 5.97 1.38 -8.21
CA VAL A 95 5.94 0.36 -7.17
C VAL A 95 4.53 -0.08 -6.82
N MET A 96 3.53 0.78 -7.02
CA MET A 96 2.14 0.52 -6.65
C MET A 96 1.55 -0.71 -7.31
N THR A 97 0.51 -1.25 -6.68
CA THR A 97 -0.39 -2.21 -7.31
C THR A 97 -1.44 -1.42 -8.09
N SER A 98 -1.49 -1.60 -9.41
CA SER A 98 -2.39 -0.84 -10.29
C SER A 98 -3.79 -1.43 -10.41
N GLU A 99 -3.95 -2.72 -10.15
CA GLU A 99 -5.27 -3.36 -10.09
C GLU A 99 -5.86 -3.15 -8.70
N VAL A 100 -6.58 -2.03 -8.53
CA VAL A 100 -7.12 -1.63 -7.23
C VAL A 100 -8.56 -2.09 -7.12
N ALA A 101 -8.85 -2.87 -6.07
CA ALA A 101 -10.21 -3.11 -5.66
C ALA A 101 -10.70 -1.88 -4.90
N THR A 102 -11.82 -1.31 -5.33
CA THR A 102 -12.48 -0.19 -4.65
C THR A 102 -13.88 -0.63 -4.22
N ILE A 103 -14.46 0.10 -3.29
CA ILE A 103 -15.84 -0.14 -2.86
C ILE A 103 -16.62 1.17 -2.90
N GLU A 104 -17.88 1.10 -3.29
CA GLU A 104 -18.73 2.28 -3.33
C GLU A 104 -19.17 2.70 -1.93
N VAL A 105 -19.33 4.00 -1.75
CA VAL A 105 -19.66 4.61 -0.45
C VAL A 105 -20.98 4.11 0.12
N ASP A 106 -21.93 3.74 -0.73
CA ASP A 106 -23.25 3.21 -0.32
C ASP A 106 -23.34 1.69 -0.29
N ASP A 107 -22.23 1.01 -0.51
CA ASP A 107 -22.16 -0.45 -0.39
C ASP A 107 -22.21 -0.89 1.07
N THR A 108 -22.26 -2.19 1.29
CA THR A 108 -22.46 -2.78 2.61
C THR A 108 -21.14 -3.29 3.23
N VAL A 109 -21.14 -3.37 4.56
CA VAL A 109 -19.99 -3.94 5.31
C VAL A 109 -19.81 -5.42 4.97
N GLU A 110 -20.88 -6.16 4.71
CA GLU A 110 -20.83 -7.56 4.30
C GLU A 110 -20.07 -7.73 2.97
N ASN A 111 -20.34 -6.86 2.01
CA ASN A 111 -19.64 -6.85 0.72
C ASN A 111 -18.17 -6.48 0.90
N LEU A 112 -17.88 -5.55 1.80
CA LEU A 112 -16.49 -5.21 2.15
C LEU A 112 -15.73 -6.42 2.71
N ALA A 113 -16.33 -7.14 3.64
CA ALA A 113 -15.71 -8.33 4.23
C ALA A 113 -15.43 -9.39 3.18
N THR A 114 -16.36 -9.61 2.27
CA THR A 114 -16.20 -10.54 1.15
C THR A 114 -15.05 -10.10 0.23
N LEU A 115 -14.99 -8.82 -0.08
CA LEU A 115 -13.96 -8.26 -0.95
C LEU A 115 -12.56 -8.41 -0.35
N ILE A 116 -12.41 -8.15 0.94
CA ILE A 116 -11.15 -8.32 1.66
C ILE A 116 -10.73 -9.80 1.67
N GLU A 117 -11.67 -10.70 1.92
CA GLU A 117 -11.41 -12.14 1.96
C GLU A 117 -10.98 -12.67 0.59
N GLU A 118 -11.69 -12.29 -0.48
CA GLU A 118 -11.42 -12.80 -1.83
C GLU A 118 -10.12 -12.27 -2.42
N HIS A 119 -9.83 -11.00 -2.22
CA HIS A 119 -8.68 -10.34 -2.87
C HIS A 119 -7.47 -10.17 -1.96
N HIS A 120 -7.59 -10.45 -0.67
CA HIS A 120 -6.53 -10.27 0.33
C HIS A 120 -5.93 -8.86 0.32
N ILE A 121 -6.75 -7.86 0.02
CA ILE A 121 -6.35 -6.46 -0.11
C ILE A 121 -6.78 -5.68 1.13
N ASN A 122 -5.87 -4.86 1.65
CA ASN A 122 -6.12 -3.99 2.78
C ASN A 122 -5.08 -2.85 2.77
N PRO A 123 -5.45 -1.58 2.84
CA PRO A 123 -6.82 -1.04 2.92
C PRO A 123 -7.51 -0.97 1.55
N ILE A 124 -8.81 -0.66 1.56
CA ILE A 124 -9.61 -0.54 0.34
C ILE A 124 -10.11 0.91 0.20
N PRO A 125 -9.82 1.57 -0.91
CA PRO A 125 -10.35 2.91 -1.17
C PRO A 125 -11.86 2.89 -1.38
N VAL A 126 -12.54 3.89 -0.84
CA VAL A 126 -13.98 4.09 -0.99
C VAL A 126 -14.21 5.20 -2.01
N THR A 127 -15.04 4.92 -3.00
CA THR A 127 -15.32 5.86 -4.08
C THR A 127 -16.80 6.24 -4.14
N ALA A 128 -17.07 7.43 -4.68
CA ALA A 128 -18.39 7.90 -5.05
C ALA A 128 -18.23 8.60 -6.41
N ASP A 129 -18.97 8.14 -7.42
CA ASP A 129 -18.85 8.66 -8.79
C ASP A 129 -17.40 8.66 -9.31
N ASN A 130 -16.69 7.55 -9.06
CA ASN A 130 -15.29 7.35 -9.44
C ASN A 130 -14.28 8.28 -8.74
N LYS A 131 -14.72 9.00 -7.70
CA LYS A 131 -13.84 9.87 -6.91
C LYS A 131 -13.58 9.28 -5.55
N LEU A 132 -12.36 9.41 -5.07
CA LEU A 132 -11.99 8.96 -3.74
C LEU A 132 -12.69 9.80 -2.67
N VAL A 133 -13.45 9.15 -1.79
CA VAL A 133 -14.18 9.83 -0.69
C VAL A 133 -13.80 9.29 0.68
N GLY A 134 -13.15 8.14 0.75
CA GLY A 134 -12.77 7.56 2.03
C GLY A 134 -11.87 6.35 1.85
N ILE A 135 -11.54 5.74 2.97
CA ILE A 135 -10.76 4.50 3.01
C ILE A 135 -11.29 3.61 4.14
N VAL A 136 -11.31 2.32 3.90
CA VAL A 136 -11.69 1.33 4.92
C VAL A 136 -10.64 0.23 4.98
N ALA A 137 -10.45 -0.31 6.17
CA ALA A 137 -9.49 -1.36 6.43
C ALA A 137 -10.12 -2.45 7.32
N ARG A 138 -9.45 -3.58 7.44
CA ARG A 138 -9.87 -4.64 8.36
C ARG A 138 -10.08 -4.13 9.78
N ALA A 139 -9.24 -3.20 10.21
CA ALA A 139 -9.35 -2.60 11.54
C ALA A 139 -10.68 -1.89 11.76
N ASP A 140 -11.26 -1.30 10.72
CA ASP A 140 -12.55 -0.61 10.83
C ASP A 140 -13.70 -1.61 11.10
N ILE A 141 -13.63 -2.79 10.49
CA ILE A 141 -14.59 -3.87 10.75
C ILE A 141 -14.42 -4.39 12.18
N VAL A 142 -13.18 -4.60 12.62
CA VAL A 142 -12.91 -5.06 13.99
C VAL A 142 -13.42 -4.05 15.02
N LYS A 143 -13.22 -2.77 14.79
CA LYS A 143 -13.76 -1.70 15.66
C LYS A 143 -15.28 -1.73 15.73
N LEU A 144 -15.93 -2.00 14.61
CA LEU A 144 -17.38 -2.14 14.58
C LEU A 144 -17.84 -3.30 15.46
N LEU A 145 -17.20 -4.46 15.33
CA LEU A 145 -17.52 -5.63 16.15
C LEU A 145 -17.30 -5.37 17.63
N ALA A 146 -16.31 -4.60 17.98
CA ALA A 146 -15.99 -4.27 19.38
C ALA A 146 -17.03 -3.33 20.02
N ARG A 147 -17.81 -2.63 19.22
CA ARG A 147 -18.87 -1.73 19.69
C ARG A 147 -20.20 -2.43 19.96
N GLU A 148 -20.37 -3.61 19.43
CA GLU A 148 -21.55 -4.44 19.63
C GLU A 148 -21.42 -5.30 20.89
#